data_4459bd4c2b53e488fb13ce1672b208f0
#
_entry.id   4459bd4c2b53e488fb13ce1672b208f0
#
_cell.length_a   1.000
_cell.length_b   1.000
_cell.length_c   1.000
_cell.angle_alpha   90.00
_cell.angle_beta   90.00
_cell.angle_gamma   90.00
#
_symmetry.space_group_name_H-M   'P 1'
#
loop_
_entity.id
_entity.type
_entity.pdbx_description
1 polymer ?
#
loop_
_entity_poly.entity_id
_entity_poly.type
_entity_poly.pdbx_seq_one_letter_code
_entity_poly.pdbx_strand_id
1 'polypeptide(L)'
;MSRDLHTTAGKIEDLRDRVEEAIHAGSERAVEKQHSKGKKSARERIDLLVDPDSFTEIDEFARHRSTQFGMEKNRPYGDGVVIGTATVDGRPIALYSQDFTVMGGSLGEVHAEKIVKIAEFALKSGIPLIGINDSGGARIQEGVASLNGYGKIFRLNTRSSGVIPQISLILGPCAGGSAYSPALTDFTVMVNETSHMFITGPDVIKTVTGEEVGMEELGGARTHNTRTGNSHYLAENEDDAIDYVKALLSYLPSNNMDATPHLPPTETLEKKASDIALDTLIPDSPNQPYDMKVLIQALVDEGEFLEVHALYAPNIVVCIESVNLKEFTFINKSLNQHLHVIRLIWAIRNQRIKCDI
;
A
#
# COMPACT_ATOMS: atom_id res chain seq x y z
N MET A 1 -42.09 16.72 -11.86
CA MET A 1 -42.80 17.10 -10.65
C MET A 1 -41.78 17.56 -9.64
N SER A 2 -41.92 18.67 -8.94
CA SER A 2 -41.00 19.07 -7.87
C SER A 2 -41.15 18.07 -6.74
N ARG A 3 -40.02 17.49 -6.29
CA ARG A 3 -39.95 16.55 -5.18
C ARG A 3 -40.40 17.25 -3.88
N ASP A 4 -41.34 16.63 -3.15
CA ASP A 4 -41.78 17.18 -1.86
C ASP A 4 -40.89 16.64 -0.72
N LEU A 5 -39.91 17.46 -0.31
CA LEU A 5 -38.99 17.16 0.77
C LEU A 5 -39.61 17.18 2.18
N HIS A 6 -40.90 17.53 2.31
CA HIS A 6 -41.60 17.43 3.57
C HIS A 6 -42.11 16.00 3.86
N THR A 7 -42.16 15.14 2.85
CA THR A 7 -42.56 13.74 2.99
C THR A 7 -41.37 12.83 3.21
N THR A 8 -41.58 11.69 3.91
CA THR A 8 -40.57 10.69 4.10
C THR A 8 -40.10 10.08 2.76
N ALA A 9 -41.04 9.85 1.83
CA ALA A 9 -40.72 9.32 0.50
C ALA A 9 -39.81 10.30 -0.25
N GLY A 10 -40.11 11.60 -0.28
CA GLY A 10 -39.30 12.60 -0.93
C GLY A 10 -37.89 12.75 -0.32
N LYS A 11 -37.75 12.58 1.00
CA LYS A 11 -36.46 12.59 1.68
C LYS A 11 -35.62 11.36 1.32
N ILE A 12 -36.24 10.18 1.20
CA ILE A 12 -35.55 8.93 0.78
C ILE A 12 -35.07 9.04 -0.67
N GLU A 13 -35.90 9.61 -1.55
CA GLU A 13 -35.47 9.88 -2.94
C GLU A 13 -34.31 10.85 -3.01
N ASP A 14 -34.37 11.97 -2.25
CA ASP A 14 -33.25 12.93 -2.19
C ASP A 14 -31.95 12.28 -1.67
N LEU A 15 -32.05 11.40 -0.66
CA LEU A 15 -30.90 10.66 -0.17
C LEU A 15 -30.31 9.74 -1.24
N ARG A 16 -31.14 9.02 -2.00
CA ARG A 16 -30.68 8.16 -3.09
C ARG A 16 -29.96 8.95 -4.18
N ASP A 17 -30.51 10.10 -4.58
CA ASP A 17 -29.84 10.96 -5.57
C ASP A 17 -28.49 11.47 -5.08
N ARG A 18 -28.38 11.80 -3.79
CA ARG A 18 -27.10 12.24 -3.18
C ARG A 18 -26.08 11.09 -3.11
N VAL A 19 -26.53 9.88 -2.86
CA VAL A 19 -25.69 8.68 -2.91
C VAL A 19 -25.15 8.48 -4.32
N GLU A 20 -26.02 8.54 -5.33
CA GLU A 20 -25.61 8.46 -6.73
C GLU A 20 -24.63 9.57 -7.13
N GLU A 21 -24.90 10.83 -6.70
CA GLU A 21 -23.97 11.95 -6.93
C GLU A 21 -22.61 11.72 -6.23
N ALA A 22 -22.61 11.10 -5.05
CA ALA A 22 -21.36 10.80 -4.31
C ALA A 22 -20.57 9.68 -4.94
N ILE A 23 -21.24 8.64 -5.44
CA ILE A 23 -20.60 7.52 -6.15
C ILE A 23 -19.95 8.01 -7.46
N HIS A 24 -20.60 8.94 -8.17
CA HIS A 24 -20.16 9.52 -9.43
C HIS A 24 -19.57 10.93 -9.27
N ALA A 25 -18.88 11.21 -8.16
CA ALA A 25 -18.30 12.52 -7.88
C ALA A 25 -17.31 13.00 -8.95
N GLY A 26 -16.61 12.07 -9.61
CA GLY A 26 -15.84 12.32 -10.82
C GLY A 26 -16.73 12.36 -12.05
N SER A 27 -16.50 13.31 -12.98
CA SER A 27 -17.26 13.35 -14.24
C SER A 27 -16.94 12.13 -15.11
N GLU A 28 -17.90 11.64 -15.91
CA GLU A 28 -17.70 10.54 -16.87
C GLU A 28 -16.47 10.77 -17.75
N ARG A 29 -16.30 11.99 -18.29
CA ARG A 29 -15.12 12.36 -19.07
C ARG A 29 -13.81 12.20 -18.30
N ALA A 30 -13.79 12.49 -16.97
CA ALA A 30 -12.59 12.33 -16.17
C ALA A 30 -12.28 10.85 -15.90
N VAL A 31 -13.30 10.02 -15.71
CA VAL A 31 -13.18 8.56 -15.58
C VAL A 31 -12.69 7.94 -16.90
N GLU A 32 -13.29 8.30 -18.04
CA GLU A 32 -12.82 7.84 -19.36
C GLU A 32 -11.36 8.21 -19.62
N LYS A 33 -10.95 9.44 -19.22
CA LYS A 33 -9.55 9.87 -19.32
C LYS A 33 -8.62 9.06 -18.41
N GLN A 34 -9.11 8.61 -17.25
CA GLN A 34 -8.38 7.72 -16.35
C GLN A 34 -8.18 6.35 -17.01
N HIS A 35 -9.26 5.75 -17.51
CA HIS A 35 -9.24 4.47 -18.23
C HIS A 35 -8.38 4.49 -19.49
N SER A 36 -8.40 5.59 -20.26
CA SER A 36 -7.55 5.73 -21.46
C SER A 36 -6.05 5.70 -21.17
N LYS A 37 -5.66 5.87 -19.92
CA LYS A 37 -4.27 5.77 -19.44
C LYS A 37 -3.96 4.40 -18.81
N GLY A 38 -4.86 3.42 -18.94
CA GLY A 38 -4.73 2.11 -18.33
C GLY A 38 -4.91 2.10 -16.80
N LYS A 39 -5.52 3.15 -16.23
CA LYS A 39 -5.73 3.30 -14.79
C LYS A 39 -7.20 3.13 -14.43
N LYS A 40 -7.47 2.53 -13.28
CA LYS A 40 -8.81 2.36 -12.73
C LYS A 40 -9.24 3.57 -11.90
N SER A 41 -10.53 3.73 -11.67
CA SER A 41 -11.08 4.70 -10.72
C SER A 41 -10.80 4.29 -9.27
N ALA A 42 -11.00 5.23 -8.33
CA ALA A 42 -10.79 4.95 -6.90
C ALA A 42 -11.68 3.81 -6.36
N ARG A 43 -12.93 3.73 -6.85
CA ARG A 43 -13.88 2.69 -6.44
C ARG A 43 -13.58 1.34 -7.05
N GLU A 44 -13.25 1.27 -8.34
CA GLU A 44 -12.82 0.04 -9.02
C GLU A 44 -11.60 -0.59 -8.34
N ARG A 45 -10.66 0.22 -7.86
CA ARG A 45 -9.50 -0.25 -7.10
C ARG A 45 -9.89 -0.83 -5.75
N ILE A 46 -10.87 -0.24 -5.07
CA ILE A 46 -11.42 -0.78 -3.83
C ILE A 46 -12.09 -2.12 -4.09
N ASP A 47 -12.98 -2.19 -5.09
CA ASP A 47 -13.72 -3.41 -5.44
C ASP A 47 -12.81 -4.59 -5.80
N LEU A 48 -11.65 -4.32 -6.41
CA LEU A 48 -10.65 -5.35 -6.71
C LEU A 48 -9.89 -5.82 -5.47
N LEU A 49 -9.68 -4.93 -4.49
CA LEU A 49 -8.89 -5.24 -3.30
C LEU A 49 -9.68 -6.04 -2.26
N VAL A 50 -10.95 -5.70 -2.06
CA VAL A 50 -11.73 -6.16 -0.92
C VAL A 50 -12.63 -7.35 -1.26
N ASP A 51 -13.07 -8.08 -0.25
CA ASP A 51 -14.06 -9.13 -0.40
C ASP A 51 -15.40 -8.55 -0.89
N PRO A 52 -16.14 -9.27 -1.74
CA PRO A 52 -17.44 -8.82 -2.23
C PRO A 52 -18.37 -8.41 -1.07
N ASP A 53 -19.08 -7.29 -1.24
CA ASP A 53 -20.05 -6.72 -0.29
C ASP A 53 -19.50 -6.39 1.12
N SER A 54 -18.18 -6.41 1.32
CA SER A 54 -17.56 -6.13 2.63
C SER A 54 -17.28 -4.64 2.87
N PHE A 55 -17.24 -3.83 1.82
CA PHE A 55 -16.85 -2.42 1.95
C PHE A 55 -17.94 -1.57 2.58
N THR A 56 -17.58 -0.87 3.63
CA THR A 56 -18.43 0.15 4.28
C THR A 56 -17.77 1.51 4.19
N GLU A 57 -18.31 2.37 3.32
CA GLU A 57 -17.82 3.74 3.13
C GLU A 57 -18.15 4.63 4.34
N ILE A 58 -17.26 5.58 4.63
CA ILE A 58 -17.41 6.56 5.71
C ILE A 58 -17.26 7.96 5.13
N ASP A 59 -18.11 8.91 5.57
CA ASP A 59 -18.08 10.32 5.16
C ASP A 59 -18.23 10.55 3.64
N GLU A 60 -19.05 9.76 2.97
CA GLU A 60 -19.33 9.86 1.54
C GLU A 60 -19.88 11.25 1.13
N PHE A 61 -20.66 11.91 2.01
CA PHE A 61 -21.24 13.20 1.77
C PHE A 61 -20.38 14.40 2.19
N ALA A 62 -19.17 14.15 2.70
CA ALA A 62 -18.27 15.22 3.09
C ALA A 62 -17.83 16.03 1.86
N ARG A 63 -17.76 17.38 2.03
CA ARG A 63 -17.37 18.32 0.97
C ARG A 63 -16.38 19.34 1.54
N HIS A 64 -15.43 19.82 0.73
CA HIS A 64 -14.51 20.88 1.16
C HIS A 64 -15.27 22.14 1.63
N ARG A 65 -14.62 22.94 2.47
CA ARG A 65 -15.19 24.17 3.07
C ARG A 65 -14.62 25.45 2.45
N SER A 66 -13.74 25.33 1.46
CA SER A 66 -13.09 26.46 0.83
C SER A 66 -14.09 27.35 0.10
N THR A 67 -13.97 28.67 0.33
CA THR A 67 -14.75 29.73 -0.32
C THR A 67 -13.87 30.63 -1.21
N GLN A 68 -12.57 30.35 -1.29
CA GLN A 68 -11.62 31.14 -2.07
C GLN A 68 -11.50 30.59 -3.49
N PHE A 69 -11.06 31.42 -4.42
CA PHE A 69 -10.81 31.06 -5.82
C PHE A 69 -12.01 30.45 -6.56
N GLY A 70 -13.23 30.76 -6.12
CA GLY A 70 -14.47 30.26 -6.75
C GLY A 70 -14.80 28.81 -6.41
N MET A 71 -14.11 28.21 -5.45
CA MET A 71 -14.31 26.81 -5.06
C MET A 71 -15.70 26.54 -4.49
N GLU A 72 -16.36 27.56 -3.91
CA GLU A 72 -17.74 27.43 -3.41
C GLU A 72 -18.74 26.99 -4.48
N LYS A 73 -18.42 27.19 -5.77
CA LYS A 73 -19.26 26.80 -6.91
C LYS A 73 -19.11 25.33 -7.33
N ASN A 74 -18.03 24.68 -6.92
CA ASN A 74 -17.73 23.30 -7.27
C ASN A 74 -17.29 22.53 -6.02
N ARG A 75 -18.26 21.90 -5.35
CA ARG A 75 -18.07 21.16 -4.10
C ARG A 75 -18.50 19.70 -4.27
N PRO A 76 -17.70 18.87 -4.96
CA PRO A 76 -18.02 17.46 -5.14
C PRO A 76 -18.09 16.73 -3.80
N TYR A 77 -18.94 15.70 -3.72
CA TYR A 77 -18.98 14.80 -2.58
C TYR A 77 -17.68 14.01 -2.45
N GLY A 78 -17.40 13.55 -1.24
CA GLY A 78 -16.22 12.76 -0.94
C GLY A 78 -14.90 13.54 -0.93
N ASP A 79 -14.86 14.78 -1.47
CA ASP A 79 -13.69 15.66 -1.56
C ASP A 79 -12.44 14.99 -2.17
N GLY A 80 -12.63 14.08 -3.14
CA GLY A 80 -11.55 13.41 -3.88
C GLY A 80 -10.87 12.26 -3.13
N VAL A 81 -11.49 11.71 -2.10
CA VAL A 81 -11.02 10.49 -1.44
C VAL A 81 -12.18 9.65 -0.91
N VAL A 82 -12.14 8.36 -1.18
CA VAL A 82 -13.04 7.35 -0.64
C VAL A 82 -12.35 6.71 0.56
N ILE A 83 -13.03 6.63 1.70
CA ILE A 83 -12.49 5.98 2.91
C ILE A 83 -13.49 4.99 3.47
N GLY A 84 -13.02 3.93 4.09
CA GLY A 84 -13.91 2.95 4.72
C GLY A 84 -13.17 1.78 5.35
N THR A 85 -13.98 0.81 5.77
CA THR A 85 -13.52 -0.49 6.28
C THR A 85 -14.04 -1.60 5.39
N ALA A 86 -13.29 -2.67 5.30
CA ALA A 86 -13.65 -3.86 4.52
C ALA A 86 -12.95 -5.09 5.07
N THR A 87 -13.10 -6.21 4.39
CA THR A 87 -12.27 -7.40 4.61
C THR A 87 -11.48 -7.75 3.35
N VAL A 88 -10.33 -8.37 3.52
CA VAL A 88 -9.53 -9.03 2.49
C VAL A 88 -9.27 -10.44 2.98
N ASP A 89 -9.76 -11.44 2.25
CA ASP A 89 -9.74 -12.85 2.65
C ASP A 89 -10.28 -13.06 4.07
N GLY A 90 -11.41 -12.38 4.39
CA GLY A 90 -12.07 -12.41 5.69
C GLY A 90 -11.39 -11.61 6.79
N ARG A 91 -10.24 -10.99 6.55
CA ARG A 91 -9.50 -10.19 7.53
C ARG A 91 -9.89 -8.72 7.47
N PRO A 92 -10.27 -8.09 8.59
CA PRO A 92 -10.65 -6.69 8.61
C PRO A 92 -9.47 -5.78 8.30
N ILE A 93 -9.72 -4.77 7.46
CA ILE A 93 -8.80 -3.71 7.10
C ILE A 93 -9.49 -2.36 7.15
N ALA A 94 -8.71 -1.30 7.28
CA ALA A 94 -9.12 0.07 6.99
C ALA A 94 -8.41 0.55 5.73
N LEU A 95 -9.07 1.35 4.90
CA LEU A 95 -8.48 1.82 3.66
C LEU A 95 -8.91 3.25 3.32
N TYR A 96 -8.08 3.89 2.51
CA TYR A 96 -8.46 5.08 1.73
C TYR A 96 -8.00 4.93 0.28
N SER A 97 -8.79 5.47 -0.66
CA SER A 97 -8.45 5.52 -2.08
C SER A 97 -8.64 6.95 -2.60
N GLN A 98 -7.56 7.56 -3.05
CA GLN A 98 -7.59 8.90 -3.62
C GLN A 98 -8.16 8.86 -5.04
N ASP A 99 -9.10 9.76 -5.33
CA ASP A 99 -9.78 9.83 -6.61
C ASP A 99 -9.19 10.95 -7.47
N PHE A 100 -8.34 10.58 -8.41
CA PHE A 100 -7.71 11.53 -9.33
C PHE A 100 -8.71 12.22 -10.25
N THR A 101 -9.91 11.64 -10.44
CA THR A 101 -10.98 12.22 -11.27
C THR A 101 -11.62 13.44 -10.62
N VAL A 102 -11.45 13.60 -9.31
CA VAL A 102 -11.94 14.72 -8.51
C VAL A 102 -10.78 15.63 -8.11
N MET A 103 -10.68 16.81 -8.71
CA MET A 103 -9.63 17.81 -8.44
C MET A 103 -8.19 17.25 -8.50
N GLY A 104 -7.94 16.23 -9.35
CA GLY A 104 -6.64 15.56 -9.46
C GLY A 104 -6.21 14.83 -8.18
N GLY A 105 -7.14 14.35 -7.37
CA GLY A 105 -6.87 13.70 -6.10
C GLY A 105 -6.12 14.59 -5.09
N SER A 106 -6.13 15.92 -5.30
CA SER A 106 -5.37 16.86 -4.47
C SER A 106 -5.94 16.94 -3.06
N LEU A 107 -5.05 16.92 -2.07
CA LEU A 107 -5.40 16.89 -0.66
C LEU A 107 -5.78 18.30 -0.16
N GLY A 108 -7.06 18.51 0.14
CA GLY A 108 -7.58 19.64 0.87
C GLY A 108 -7.78 19.34 2.35
N GLU A 109 -8.36 20.28 3.09
CA GLU A 109 -8.60 20.13 4.54
C GLU A 109 -9.51 18.93 4.83
N VAL A 110 -10.68 18.84 4.17
CA VAL A 110 -11.66 17.76 4.40
C VAL A 110 -11.16 16.42 3.89
N HIS A 111 -10.49 16.39 2.74
CA HIS A 111 -9.80 15.23 2.23
C HIS A 111 -8.83 14.64 3.30
N ALA A 112 -7.99 15.50 3.89
CA ALA A 112 -7.07 15.10 4.95
C ALA A 112 -7.79 14.62 6.21
N GLU A 113 -8.86 15.31 6.63
CA GLU A 113 -9.67 14.91 7.79
C GLU A 113 -10.26 13.50 7.62
N LYS A 114 -10.69 13.15 6.41
CA LYS A 114 -11.16 11.79 6.09
C LYS A 114 -10.06 10.77 6.25
N ILE A 115 -8.87 11.00 5.66
CA ILE A 115 -7.71 10.08 5.80
C ILE A 115 -7.30 9.95 7.27
N VAL A 116 -7.21 11.06 8.00
CA VAL A 116 -6.89 11.07 9.44
C VAL A 116 -7.90 10.22 10.22
N LYS A 117 -9.20 10.39 9.94
CA LYS A 117 -10.26 9.64 10.63
C LYS A 117 -10.10 8.13 10.46
N ILE A 118 -9.90 7.66 9.21
CA ILE A 118 -9.78 6.23 8.96
C ILE A 118 -8.46 5.66 9.49
N ALA A 119 -7.37 6.43 9.46
CA ALA A 119 -6.08 6.03 10.03
C ALA A 119 -6.13 5.95 11.57
N GLU A 120 -6.81 6.90 12.24
CA GLU A 120 -7.07 6.81 13.68
C GLU A 120 -7.95 5.62 14.04
N PHE A 121 -8.95 5.33 13.22
CA PHE A 121 -9.79 4.16 13.39
C PHE A 121 -8.97 2.86 13.28
N ALA A 122 -8.14 2.74 12.24
CA ALA A 122 -7.26 1.59 12.05
C ALA A 122 -6.34 1.37 13.25
N LEU A 123 -5.68 2.42 13.73
CA LEU A 123 -4.77 2.37 14.87
C LEU A 123 -5.48 1.97 16.17
N LYS A 124 -6.70 2.50 16.41
CA LYS A 124 -7.49 2.17 17.60
C LYS A 124 -8.05 0.74 17.57
N SER A 125 -8.43 0.28 16.40
CA SER A 125 -8.99 -1.07 16.18
C SER A 125 -7.93 -2.15 16.06
N GLY A 126 -6.64 -1.78 15.87
CA GLY A 126 -5.56 -2.72 15.67
C GLY A 126 -5.68 -3.51 14.36
N ILE A 127 -6.06 -2.83 13.27
CA ILE A 127 -6.23 -3.44 11.94
C ILE A 127 -5.31 -2.76 10.92
N PRO A 128 -4.88 -3.46 9.85
CA PRO A 128 -4.04 -2.88 8.82
C PRO A 128 -4.67 -1.66 8.14
N LEU A 129 -3.84 -0.68 7.77
CA LEU A 129 -4.22 0.49 6.99
C LEU A 129 -3.65 0.38 5.58
N ILE A 130 -4.53 0.43 4.57
CA ILE A 130 -4.14 0.41 3.16
C ILE A 130 -4.44 1.77 2.53
N GLY A 131 -3.42 2.41 1.97
CA GLY A 131 -3.55 3.65 1.23
C GLY A 131 -3.40 3.42 -0.27
N ILE A 132 -4.43 3.73 -1.05
CA ILE A 132 -4.37 3.75 -2.51
C ILE A 132 -4.16 5.20 -2.93
N ASN A 133 -2.95 5.50 -3.43
CA ASN A 133 -2.48 6.85 -3.65
C ASN A 133 -2.46 7.19 -5.15
N ASP A 134 -3.15 8.27 -5.51
CA ASP A 134 -3.21 8.83 -6.86
C ASP A 134 -3.54 10.33 -6.73
N SER A 135 -2.52 11.20 -6.56
CA SER A 135 -2.72 12.57 -6.11
C SER A 135 -1.69 13.55 -6.66
N GLY A 136 -2.18 14.68 -7.12
CA GLY A 136 -1.34 15.84 -7.49
C GLY A 136 -0.67 16.56 -6.31
N GLY A 137 -0.85 16.09 -5.07
CA GLY A 137 -0.27 16.71 -3.88
C GLY A 137 -1.21 17.64 -3.14
N ALA A 138 -0.68 18.66 -2.46
CA ALA A 138 -1.45 19.62 -1.71
C ALA A 138 -2.37 20.48 -2.60
N ARG A 139 -3.63 20.64 -2.23
CA ARG A 139 -4.58 21.52 -2.92
C ARG A 139 -4.18 22.97 -2.70
N ILE A 140 -3.60 23.59 -3.70
CA ILE A 140 -2.99 24.93 -3.64
C ILE A 140 -4.00 25.98 -3.21
N GLN A 141 -5.26 25.86 -3.65
CA GLN A 141 -6.35 26.79 -3.33
C GLN A 141 -6.70 26.84 -1.83
N GLU A 142 -6.37 25.79 -1.08
CA GLU A 142 -6.57 25.73 0.36
C GLU A 142 -5.31 26.10 1.18
N GLY A 143 -4.19 26.31 0.52
CA GLY A 143 -2.98 26.86 1.12
C GLY A 143 -2.49 26.09 2.34
N VAL A 144 -2.27 26.80 3.45
CA VAL A 144 -1.72 26.22 4.69
C VAL A 144 -2.62 25.15 5.31
N ALA A 145 -3.94 25.21 5.11
CA ALA A 145 -4.86 24.19 5.63
C ALA A 145 -4.58 22.81 5.03
N SER A 146 -4.30 22.77 3.72
CA SER A 146 -3.86 21.56 3.02
C SER A 146 -2.54 21.00 3.58
N LEU A 147 -1.53 21.87 3.79
CA LEU A 147 -0.25 21.47 4.37
C LEU A 147 -0.38 20.93 5.80
N ASN A 148 -1.22 21.57 6.62
CA ASN A 148 -1.52 21.08 7.96
C ASN A 148 -2.20 19.71 7.95
N GLY A 149 -3.01 19.44 6.92
CA GLY A 149 -3.61 18.11 6.68
C GLY A 149 -2.55 17.02 6.52
N TYR A 150 -1.53 17.26 5.69
CA TYR A 150 -0.40 16.34 5.55
C TYR A 150 0.34 16.13 6.87
N GLY A 151 0.60 17.19 7.64
CA GLY A 151 1.24 17.07 8.95
C GLY A 151 0.49 16.15 9.92
N LYS A 152 -0.85 16.17 9.89
CA LYS A 152 -1.67 15.25 10.70
C LYS A 152 -1.55 13.80 10.21
N ILE A 153 -1.50 13.57 8.90
CA ILE A 153 -1.30 12.24 8.31
C ILE A 153 0.07 11.68 8.69
N PHE A 154 1.15 12.46 8.53
CA PHE A 154 2.52 12.04 8.90
C PHE A 154 2.63 11.67 10.39
N ARG A 155 1.97 12.44 11.26
CA ARG A 155 1.89 12.10 12.68
C ARG A 155 1.25 10.73 12.92
N LEU A 156 0.23 10.37 12.14
CA LEU A 156 -0.41 9.06 12.28
C LEU A 156 0.46 7.96 11.68
N ASN A 157 1.10 8.18 10.53
CA ASN A 157 2.04 7.20 9.98
C ASN A 157 3.12 6.85 11.02
N THR A 158 3.72 7.85 11.67
CA THR A 158 4.76 7.60 12.68
C THR A 158 4.23 6.92 13.95
N ARG A 159 2.99 7.21 14.37
CA ARG A 159 2.37 6.56 15.54
C ARG A 159 1.91 5.14 15.25
N SER A 160 1.55 4.84 14.03
CA SER A 160 1.10 3.50 13.59
C SER A 160 2.28 2.57 13.29
N SER A 161 3.46 3.12 13.05
CA SER A 161 4.68 2.35 12.76
C SER A 161 4.99 1.36 13.89
N GLY A 162 5.15 0.09 13.53
CA GLY A 162 5.36 -1.00 14.48
C GLY A 162 4.14 -1.38 15.33
N VAL A 163 2.98 -0.76 15.12
CA VAL A 163 1.72 -1.09 15.82
C VAL A 163 0.75 -1.83 14.89
N ILE A 164 0.49 -1.29 13.72
CA ILE A 164 -0.34 -1.90 12.67
C ILE A 164 0.41 -1.87 11.34
N PRO A 165 0.21 -2.83 10.45
CA PRO A 165 0.73 -2.77 9.09
C PRO A 165 0.18 -1.57 8.32
N GLN A 166 1.05 -0.81 7.67
CA GLN A 166 0.71 0.30 6.80
C GLN A 166 1.23 0.01 5.39
N ILE A 167 0.32 -0.14 4.42
CA ILE A 167 0.66 -0.50 3.04
C ILE A 167 0.20 0.61 2.11
N SER A 168 1.10 1.11 1.27
CA SER A 168 0.81 2.14 0.27
C SER A 168 0.92 1.58 -1.14
N LEU A 169 -0.20 1.59 -1.87
CA LEU A 169 -0.22 1.37 -3.31
C LEU A 169 -0.14 2.73 -4.01
N ILE A 170 0.83 2.89 -4.88
CA ILE A 170 0.99 4.07 -5.71
C ILE A 170 0.46 3.72 -7.09
N LEU A 171 -0.74 4.19 -7.42
CA LEU A 171 -1.43 3.85 -8.67
C LEU A 171 -1.59 5.08 -9.59
N GLY A 172 -0.71 6.05 -9.41
CA GLY A 172 -0.66 7.26 -10.21
C GLY A 172 0.45 8.21 -9.75
N PRO A 173 0.42 9.48 -10.17
CA PRO A 173 1.36 10.47 -9.68
C PRO A 173 1.14 10.74 -8.19
N CYS A 174 2.23 10.85 -7.44
CA CYS A 174 2.26 11.28 -6.05
C CYS A 174 3.36 12.34 -5.88
N ALA A 175 2.95 13.60 -5.78
CA ALA A 175 3.86 14.73 -5.69
C ALA A 175 3.88 15.36 -4.29
N GLY A 176 5.02 15.80 -3.82
CA GLY A 176 5.19 16.47 -2.53
C GLY A 176 4.71 15.60 -1.36
N GLY A 177 3.79 16.11 -0.54
CA GLY A 177 3.25 15.40 0.62
C GLY A 177 2.64 14.05 0.30
N SER A 178 2.10 13.85 -0.91
CA SER A 178 1.61 12.56 -1.38
C SER A 178 2.71 11.51 -1.58
N ALA A 179 3.96 11.93 -1.77
CA ALA A 179 5.11 11.03 -1.81
C ALA A 179 5.69 10.78 -0.41
N TYR A 180 5.61 11.78 0.50
CA TYR A 180 6.19 11.64 1.84
C TYR A 180 5.41 10.66 2.72
N SER A 181 4.07 10.69 2.67
CA SER A 181 3.25 9.77 3.47
C SER A 181 3.53 8.30 3.13
N PRO A 182 3.50 7.86 1.86
CA PRO A 182 3.89 6.50 1.50
C PRO A 182 5.29 6.10 1.94
N ALA A 183 6.27 7.02 1.85
CA ALA A 183 7.63 6.76 2.30
C ALA A 183 7.76 6.58 3.83
N LEU A 184 6.73 6.94 4.61
CA LEU A 184 6.65 6.71 6.05
C LEU A 184 5.87 5.44 6.41
N THR A 185 5.31 4.74 5.45
CA THR A 185 4.60 3.47 5.66
C THR A 185 5.55 2.27 5.58
N ASP A 186 5.06 1.08 5.97
CA ASP A 186 5.92 -0.10 6.07
C ASP A 186 6.22 -0.72 4.69
N PHE A 187 5.24 -0.67 3.78
CA PHE A 187 5.39 -1.21 2.43
C PHE A 187 4.85 -0.23 1.38
N THR A 188 5.59 -0.08 0.30
CA THR A 188 5.18 0.71 -0.87
C THR A 188 5.25 -0.16 -2.12
N VAL A 189 4.15 -0.21 -2.86
CA VAL A 189 4.00 -0.94 -4.13
C VAL A 189 3.76 0.06 -5.24
N MET A 190 4.49 -0.04 -6.34
CA MET A 190 4.38 0.88 -7.48
C MET A 190 4.16 0.13 -8.79
N VAL A 191 3.29 0.68 -9.63
CA VAL A 191 3.01 0.15 -10.98
C VAL A 191 3.95 0.78 -12.00
N ASN A 192 4.54 -0.06 -12.84
CA ASN A 192 5.44 0.38 -13.91
C ASN A 192 4.77 1.41 -14.84
N GLU A 193 5.51 2.44 -15.25
CA GLU A 193 5.09 3.50 -16.18
C GLU A 193 3.93 4.41 -15.74
N THR A 194 3.07 3.98 -14.83
CA THR A 194 1.90 4.76 -14.40
C THR A 194 2.07 5.43 -13.03
N SER A 195 2.97 4.90 -12.22
CA SER A 195 3.20 5.37 -10.84
C SER A 195 4.45 6.21 -10.71
N HIS A 196 4.31 7.35 -10.07
CA HIS A 196 5.43 8.26 -9.84
C HIS A 196 5.41 8.80 -8.41
N MET A 197 6.57 8.84 -7.77
CA MET A 197 6.77 9.50 -6.48
C MET A 197 7.94 10.49 -6.59
N PHE A 198 7.70 11.76 -6.33
CA PHE A 198 8.75 12.78 -6.32
C PHE A 198 8.40 13.93 -5.39
N ILE A 199 9.44 14.58 -4.86
CA ILE A 199 9.29 15.75 -4.00
C ILE A 199 8.66 16.91 -4.79
N THR A 200 9.15 17.10 -6.02
CA THR A 200 8.66 18.11 -6.96
C THR A 200 8.80 17.59 -8.40
N GLY A 201 7.92 18.03 -9.27
CA GLY A 201 7.90 17.57 -10.67
C GLY A 201 9.06 18.10 -11.52
N PRO A 202 9.29 17.49 -12.71
CA PRO A 202 10.38 17.85 -13.62
C PRO A 202 10.45 19.34 -14.00
N ASP A 203 9.28 19.97 -14.22
CA ASP A 203 9.20 21.40 -14.61
C ASP A 203 9.74 22.33 -13.52
N VAL A 204 9.51 22.00 -12.27
CA VAL A 204 10.04 22.78 -11.13
C VAL A 204 11.55 22.59 -11.03
N ILE A 205 12.05 21.37 -11.20
CA ILE A 205 13.49 21.07 -11.20
C ILE A 205 14.16 21.86 -12.30
N LYS A 206 13.65 21.79 -13.53
CA LYS A 206 14.17 22.56 -14.66
C LYS A 206 14.21 24.06 -14.38
N THR A 207 13.18 24.60 -13.74
CA THR A 207 13.09 26.03 -13.43
C THR A 207 14.10 26.45 -12.36
N VAL A 208 14.32 25.62 -11.33
CA VAL A 208 15.13 25.97 -10.15
C VAL A 208 16.61 25.61 -10.35
N THR A 209 16.90 24.42 -10.90
CA THR A 209 18.28 23.90 -11.03
C THR A 209 18.81 23.95 -12.45
N GLY A 210 17.94 24.12 -13.45
CA GLY A 210 18.29 24.04 -14.87
C GLY A 210 18.45 22.61 -15.40
N GLU A 211 18.24 21.60 -14.58
CA GLU A 211 18.35 20.18 -14.97
C GLU A 211 17.12 19.73 -15.75
N GLU A 212 17.33 19.01 -16.85
CA GLU A 212 16.26 18.37 -17.60
C GLU A 212 16.22 16.87 -17.24
N VAL A 213 15.13 16.46 -16.58
CA VAL A 213 14.91 15.07 -16.15
C VAL A 213 13.49 14.66 -16.51
N GLY A 214 13.32 13.41 -16.99
CA GLY A 214 12.00 12.83 -17.26
C GLY A 214 11.30 12.35 -15.98
N MET A 215 9.97 12.20 -16.04
CA MET A 215 9.17 11.73 -14.88
C MET A 215 9.61 10.33 -14.41
N GLU A 216 9.87 9.41 -15.36
CA GLU A 216 10.31 8.05 -15.06
C GLU A 216 11.69 8.01 -14.40
N GLU A 217 12.61 8.83 -14.90
CA GLU A 217 13.97 8.92 -14.35
C GLU A 217 13.97 9.55 -12.96
N LEU A 218 13.14 10.58 -12.75
CA LEU A 218 13.05 11.32 -11.50
C LEU A 218 12.42 10.49 -10.39
N GLY A 219 11.30 9.85 -10.67
CA GLY A 219 10.52 9.18 -9.63
C GLY A 219 9.57 8.09 -10.13
N GLY A 220 9.88 7.46 -11.27
CA GLY A 220 9.12 6.32 -11.77
C GLY A 220 9.29 5.07 -10.91
N ALA A 221 8.37 4.14 -11.06
CA ALA A 221 8.35 2.91 -10.27
C ALA A 221 9.66 2.12 -10.34
N ARG A 222 10.25 2.01 -11.54
CA ARG A 222 11.54 1.33 -11.73
C ARG A 222 12.68 2.03 -10.99
N THR A 223 12.73 3.36 -11.00
CA THR A 223 13.74 4.14 -10.26
C THR A 223 13.66 3.87 -8.77
N HIS A 224 12.45 3.84 -8.19
CA HIS A 224 12.26 3.56 -6.78
C HIS A 224 12.52 2.10 -6.40
N ASN A 225 12.32 1.16 -7.31
CA ASN A 225 12.61 -0.25 -7.08
C ASN A 225 14.09 -0.63 -7.29
N THR A 226 14.87 0.15 -8.06
CA THR A 226 16.26 -0.24 -8.40
C THR A 226 17.32 0.67 -7.80
N ARG A 227 17.03 1.97 -7.62
CA ARG A 227 18.03 2.97 -7.20
C ARG A 227 17.81 3.47 -5.78
N THR A 228 16.56 3.79 -5.40
CA THR A 228 16.29 4.40 -4.10
C THR A 228 15.89 3.41 -3.01
N GLY A 229 15.30 2.27 -3.38
CA GLY A 229 14.75 1.29 -2.44
C GLY A 229 13.50 1.76 -1.70
N ASN A 230 12.84 2.83 -2.16
CA ASN A 230 11.59 3.31 -1.52
C ASN A 230 10.37 2.48 -1.90
N SER A 231 10.42 1.76 -3.01
CA SER A 231 9.38 0.82 -3.42
C SER A 231 9.84 -0.60 -3.18
N HIS A 232 8.95 -1.42 -2.64
CA HIS A 232 9.21 -2.79 -2.23
C HIS A 232 8.85 -3.80 -3.32
N TYR A 233 7.92 -3.42 -4.21
CA TYR A 233 7.50 -4.24 -5.33
C TYR A 233 7.23 -3.38 -6.57
N LEU A 234 7.71 -3.83 -7.73
CA LEU A 234 7.44 -3.27 -9.04
C LEU A 234 6.36 -4.11 -9.71
N ALA A 235 5.13 -3.61 -9.71
CA ALA A 235 4.01 -4.28 -10.35
C ALA A 235 3.95 -3.96 -11.85
N GLU A 236 3.48 -4.90 -12.66
CA GLU A 236 3.28 -4.72 -14.09
C GLU A 236 2.04 -3.85 -14.40
N ASN A 237 1.00 -3.99 -13.59
CA ASN A 237 -0.27 -3.27 -13.71
C ASN A 237 -0.96 -3.15 -12.35
N GLU A 238 -2.15 -2.50 -12.30
CA GLU A 238 -2.87 -2.30 -11.03
C GLU A 238 -3.41 -3.60 -10.43
N ASP A 239 -3.77 -4.60 -11.25
CA ASP A 239 -4.24 -5.90 -10.77
C ASP A 239 -3.12 -6.66 -10.08
N ASP A 240 -1.93 -6.73 -10.69
CA ASP A 240 -0.72 -7.32 -10.10
C ASP A 240 -0.32 -6.64 -8.78
N ALA A 241 -0.42 -5.30 -8.71
CA ALA A 241 -0.16 -4.56 -7.48
C ALA A 241 -1.12 -4.94 -6.35
N ILE A 242 -2.40 -5.12 -6.67
CA ILE A 242 -3.44 -5.51 -5.71
C ILE A 242 -3.25 -6.96 -5.25
N ASP A 243 -2.95 -7.87 -6.17
CA ASP A 243 -2.70 -9.28 -5.86
C ASP A 243 -1.46 -9.43 -4.95
N TYR A 244 -0.39 -8.66 -5.22
CA TYR A 244 0.77 -8.62 -4.32
C TYR A 244 0.39 -8.15 -2.91
N VAL A 245 -0.46 -7.13 -2.77
CA VAL A 245 -0.90 -6.64 -1.46
C VAL A 245 -1.76 -7.67 -0.72
N LYS A 246 -2.63 -8.39 -1.42
CA LYS A 246 -3.39 -9.50 -0.83
C LYS A 246 -2.47 -10.60 -0.31
N ALA A 247 -1.48 -11.00 -1.13
CA ALA A 247 -0.47 -11.96 -0.73
C ALA A 247 0.34 -11.46 0.48
N LEU A 248 0.78 -10.19 0.47
CA LEU A 248 1.51 -9.59 1.59
C LEU A 248 0.68 -9.62 2.89
N LEU A 249 -0.60 -9.24 2.81
CA LEU A 249 -1.51 -9.28 3.97
C LEU A 249 -1.64 -10.68 4.55
N SER A 250 -1.63 -11.75 3.73
CA SER A 250 -1.77 -13.12 4.21
C SER A 250 -0.62 -13.55 5.13
N TYR A 251 0.56 -12.94 5.01
CA TYR A 251 1.73 -13.21 5.85
C TYR A 251 1.82 -12.33 7.09
N LEU A 252 1.17 -11.15 7.10
CA LEU A 252 1.32 -10.18 8.18
C LEU A 252 0.28 -10.41 9.29
N PRO A 253 0.62 -10.19 10.57
CA PRO A 253 -0.39 -10.09 11.63
C PRO A 253 -1.23 -8.84 11.46
N SER A 254 -2.41 -8.76 12.07
CA SER A 254 -3.24 -7.56 12.01
C SER A 254 -2.66 -6.38 12.80
N ASN A 255 -1.90 -6.68 13.86
CA ASN A 255 -1.21 -5.69 14.70
C ASN A 255 -0.08 -6.36 15.49
N ASN A 256 0.69 -5.59 16.22
CA ASN A 256 1.85 -6.07 16.99
C ASN A 256 1.51 -6.91 18.22
N MET A 257 0.24 -7.03 18.59
CA MET A 257 -0.22 -7.88 19.70
C MET A 257 -0.71 -9.25 19.20
N ASP A 258 -1.03 -9.36 17.91
CA ASP A 258 -1.49 -10.59 17.30
C ASP A 258 -0.31 -11.51 16.95
N ALA A 259 -0.57 -12.81 16.97
CA ALA A 259 0.36 -13.79 16.42
C ALA A 259 0.41 -13.66 14.88
N THR A 260 1.55 -14.05 14.30
CA THR A 260 1.63 -14.22 12.84
C THR A 260 0.58 -15.25 12.36
N PRO A 261 0.01 -15.06 11.16
CA PRO A 261 -0.88 -16.06 10.58
C PRO A 261 -0.26 -17.45 10.62
N HIS A 262 -1.04 -18.43 11.04
CA HIS A 262 -0.58 -19.82 11.12
C HIS A 262 -1.23 -20.61 9.99
N LEU A 263 -0.42 -20.98 9.01
CA LEU A 263 -0.85 -21.88 7.95
C LEU A 263 -0.64 -23.34 8.43
N PRO A 264 -1.63 -24.23 8.25
CA PRO A 264 -1.44 -25.64 8.58
C PRO A 264 -0.34 -26.21 7.69
N PRO A 265 0.54 -27.08 8.24
CA PRO A 265 1.56 -27.71 7.42
C PRO A 265 0.91 -28.59 6.34
N THR A 266 1.26 -28.32 5.09
CA THR A 266 0.74 -29.04 3.93
C THR A 266 1.54 -30.31 3.63
N GLU A 267 2.73 -30.45 4.20
CA GLU A 267 3.69 -31.46 3.85
C GLU A 267 4.01 -32.42 4.99
N THR A 268 4.33 -33.67 4.64
CA THR A 268 4.79 -34.69 5.58
C THR A 268 6.26 -34.49 5.95
N LEU A 269 6.63 -34.91 7.18
CA LEU A 269 8.02 -34.84 7.68
C LEU A 269 8.97 -35.83 7.01
N GLU A 270 8.61 -36.41 5.87
CA GLU A 270 9.43 -37.33 5.12
C GLU A 270 10.47 -36.57 4.27
N LYS A 271 11.71 -37.08 4.26
CA LYS A 271 12.82 -36.50 3.46
C LYS A 271 12.45 -36.48 1.98
N LYS A 272 12.43 -35.31 1.37
CA LYS A 272 12.16 -35.16 -0.06
C LYS A 272 13.44 -35.20 -0.90
N ALA A 273 13.27 -35.35 -2.20
CA ALA A 273 14.39 -35.26 -3.15
C ALA A 273 15.04 -33.86 -3.11
N SER A 274 14.26 -32.80 -2.82
CA SER A 274 14.75 -31.43 -2.61
C SER A 274 15.74 -31.33 -1.44
N ASP A 275 15.47 -32.03 -0.31
CA ASP A 275 16.35 -32.02 0.86
C ASP A 275 17.69 -32.66 0.59
N ILE A 276 17.68 -33.72 -0.22
CA ILE A 276 18.93 -34.42 -0.66
C ILE A 276 19.74 -33.52 -1.60
N ALA A 277 19.06 -32.72 -2.44
CA ALA A 277 19.73 -31.78 -3.35
C ALA A 277 20.46 -30.66 -2.59
N LEU A 278 20.04 -30.32 -1.38
CA LEU A 278 20.73 -29.33 -0.53
C LEU A 278 22.16 -29.77 -0.15
N ASP A 279 22.43 -31.08 -0.04
CA ASP A 279 23.75 -31.59 0.32
C ASP A 279 24.82 -31.27 -0.76
N THR A 280 24.39 -30.99 -2.00
CA THR A 280 25.28 -30.69 -3.15
C THR A 280 25.06 -29.31 -3.76
N LEU A 281 24.14 -28.51 -3.22
CA LEU A 281 23.79 -27.17 -3.75
C LEU A 281 24.95 -26.18 -3.64
N ILE A 282 25.66 -26.21 -2.51
CA ILE A 282 26.79 -25.31 -2.29
C ILE A 282 28.02 -25.89 -2.91
N PRO A 283 28.67 -25.20 -3.89
CA PRO A 283 29.86 -25.70 -4.55
C PRO A 283 31.07 -25.81 -3.61
N ASP A 284 31.93 -26.78 -3.83
CA ASP A 284 33.21 -26.92 -3.11
C ASP A 284 34.16 -25.74 -3.37
N SER A 285 34.08 -25.15 -4.57
CA SER A 285 34.89 -24.00 -4.94
C SER A 285 34.24 -22.68 -4.50
N PRO A 286 34.94 -21.82 -3.72
CA PRO A 286 34.41 -20.52 -3.28
C PRO A 286 34.22 -19.53 -4.45
N ASN A 287 34.78 -19.84 -5.63
CA ASN A 287 34.65 -19.00 -6.83
C ASN A 287 33.47 -19.40 -7.72
N GLN A 288 32.74 -20.46 -7.38
CA GLN A 288 31.56 -20.89 -8.12
C GLN A 288 30.33 -20.31 -7.49
N PRO A 289 29.59 -19.42 -8.20
CA PRO A 289 28.34 -18.87 -7.68
C PRO A 289 27.24 -19.92 -7.64
N TYR A 290 26.29 -19.74 -6.70
CA TYR A 290 25.06 -20.51 -6.63
C TYR A 290 23.89 -19.56 -6.37
N ASP A 291 22.67 -19.97 -6.71
CA ASP A 291 21.46 -19.17 -6.52
C ASP A 291 20.89 -19.38 -5.11
N MET A 292 20.90 -18.32 -4.31
CA MET A 292 20.36 -18.34 -2.95
C MET A 292 18.84 -18.60 -2.93
N LYS A 293 18.10 -18.24 -4.00
CA LYS A 293 16.66 -18.48 -4.06
C LYS A 293 16.33 -19.97 -4.12
N VAL A 294 17.14 -20.78 -4.78
CA VAL A 294 16.99 -22.24 -4.80
C VAL A 294 17.12 -22.82 -3.39
N LEU A 295 18.04 -22.29 -2.58
CA LEU A 295 18.18 -22.69 -1.19
C LEU A 295 16.97 -22.30 -0.35
N ILE A 296 16.46 -21.07 -0.53
CA ILE A 296 15.26 -20.59 0.18
C ILE A 296 14.05 -21.47 -0.20
N GLN A 297 13.83 -21.72 -1.49
CA GLN A 297 12.75 -22.57 -1.99
C GLN A 297 12.75 -23.99 -1.41
N ALA A 298 13.94 -24.53 -1.16
CA ALA A 298 14.06 -25.84 -0.54
C ALA A 298 13.79 -25.84 0.98
N LEU A 299 13.85 -24.69 1.63
CA LEU A 299 13.65 -24.54 3.07
C LEU A 299 12.22 -24.12 3.47
N VAL A 300 11.48 -23.48 2.55
CA VAL A 300 10.14 -22.97 2.83
C VAL A 300 9.07 -23.98 2.44
N ASP A 301 7.89 -23.87 3.05
CA ASP A 301 6.76 -24.72 2.74
C ASP A 301 6.34 -24.51 1.27
N GLU A 302 6.11 -25.61 0.55
CA GLU A 302 5.73 -25.64 -0.88
C GLU A 302 6.72 -24.94 -1.83
N GLY A 303 7.88 -24.49 -1.35
CA GLY A 303 8.87 -23.75 -2.14
C GLY A 303 8.45 -22.32 -2.49
N GLU A 304 7.40 -21.79 -1.85
CA GLU A 304 6.86 -20.47 -2.13
C GLU A 304 7.27 -19.44 -1.07
N PHE A 305 7.66 -18.24 -1.52
CA PHE A 305 7.96 -17.11 -0.67
C PHE A 305 7.60 -15.79 -1.38
N LEU A 306 7.23 -14.78 -0.60
CA LEU A 306 6.98 -13.43 -1.10
C LEU A 306 8.26 -12.60 -1.00
N GLU A 307 8.86 -12.31 -2.15
CA GLU A 307 10.09 -11.50 -2.20
C GLU A 307 9.78 -10.01 -2.06
N VAL A 308 10.56 -9.33 -1.24
CA VAL A 308 10.51 -7.89 -1.02
C VAL A 308 11.81 -7.28 -1.51
N HIS A 309 11.76 -6.16 -2.24
CA HIS A 309 12.93 -5.51 -2.84
C HIS A 309 13.72 -6.37 -3.83
N ALA A 310 13.05 -7.21 -4.61
CA ALA A 310 13.70 -8.11 -5.57
C ALA A 310 14.67 -7.41 -6.54
N LEU A 311 14.45 -6.13 -6.85
CA LEU A 311 15.27 -5.33 -7.77
C LEU A 311 16.26 -4.39 -7.08
N TYR A 312 16.16 -4.23 -5.73
CA TYR A 312 17.05 -3.36 -4.96
C TYR A 312 18.09 -4.17 -4.22
N ALA A 313 19.37 -3.87 -4.44
CA ALA A 313 20.50 -4.58 -3.83
C ALA A 313 20.39 -6.11 -3.97
N PRO A 314 20.35 -6.68 -5.20
CA PRO A 314 19.99 -8.08 -5.46
C PRO A 314 21.04 -9.10 -4.95
N ASN A 315 22.10 -8.62 -4.31
CA ASN A 315 23.07 -9.42 -3.55
C ASN A 315 22.55 -9.88 -2.18
N ILE A 316 21.35 -9.42 -1.77
CA ILE A 316 20.64 -9.85 -0.56
C ILE A 316 19.20 -10.19 -0.98
N VAL A 317 18.73 -11.39 -0.67
CA VAL A 317 17.33 -11.79 -0.84
C VAL A 317 16.58 -11.50 0.46
N VAL A 318 15.53 -10.71 0.37
CA VAL A 318 14.62 -10.42 1.48
C VAL A 318 13.26 -11.00 1.13
N CYS A 319 12.74 -11.89 1.96
CA CYS A 319 11.46 -12.54 1.71
C CYS A 319 10.65 -12.73 3.00
N ILE A 320 9.35 -12.89 2.82
CA ILE A 320 8.40 -13.30 3.86
C ILE A 320 7.89 -14.68 3.45
N GLU A 321 7.85 -15.62 4.40
CA GLU A 321 7.64 -17.03 4.11
C GLU A 321 6.91 -17.74 5.26
N SER A 322 6.43 -18.95 4.97
CA SER A 322 5.94 -19.92 5.96
C SER A 322 6.92 -21.08 6.07
N VAL A 323 7.32 -21.41 7.30
CA VAL A 323 8.20 -22.54 7.58
C VAL A 323 7.63 -23.39 8.72
N ASN A 324 7.47 -24.69 8.49
CA ASN A 324 7.05 -25.61 9.52
C ASN A 324 8.14 -25.79 10.58
N LEU A 325 7.89 -25.33 11.79
CA LEU A 325 8.85 -25.34 12.92
C LEU A 325 9.41 -26.73 13.26
N LYS A 326 8.76 -27.83 12.88
CA LYS A 326 9.24 -29.19 13.12
C LYS A 326 10.45 -29.54 12.24
N GLU A 327 10.56 -28.95 11.05
CA GLU A 327 11.70 -29.15 10.15
C GLU A 327 12.95 -28.43 10.62
N PHE A 328 12.81 -27.28 11.29
CA PHE A 328 13.94 -26.52 11.83
C PHE A 328 14.81 -27.31 12.82
N THR A 329 14.26 -28.30 13.49
CA THR A 329 15.01 -29.14 14.45
C THR A 329 15.98 -30.11 13.74
N PHE A 330 15.67 -30.52 12.53
CA PHE A 330 16.51 -31.39 11.71
C PHE A 330 17.65 -30.66 11.01
N ILE A 331 17.36 -29.47 10.47
CA ILE A 331 18.34 -28.61 9.77
C ILE A 331 19.42 -28.12 10.74
N ASN A 332 19.07 -27.81 12.00
CA ASN A 332 20.04 -27.37 13.01
C ASN A 332 21.11 -28.41 13.39
N LYS A 333 20.89 -29.68 13.10
CA LYS A 333 21.90 -30.73 13.33
C LYS A 333 22.92 -30.86 12.21
N SER A 334 22.55 -30.49 10.97
CA SER A 334 23.42 -30.55 9.78
C SER A 334 24.20 -29.26 9.53
N LEU A 335 23.64 -28.09 9.92
CA LEU A 335 24.13 -26.77 9.55
C LEU A 335 24.99 -26.06 10.62
N ASN A 336 25.46 -26.74 11.63
CA ASN A 336 26.23 -26.11 12.73
C ASN A 336 27.55 -25.40 12.27
N GLN A 337 27.87 -25.36 11.00
CA GLN A 337 29.07 -24.70 10.47
C GLN A 337 28.78 -23.41 9.66
N HIS A 338 27.52 -23.09 9.27
CA HIS A 338 27.21 -21.90 8.42
C HIS A 338 26.11 -20.99 8.95
N LEU A 339 26.02 -20.79 10.21
CA LEU A 339 24.92 -20.22 11.01
C LEU A 339 24.65 -18.71 10.88
N HIS A 340 25.27 -17.97 9.95
CA HIS A 340 25.11 -16.51 9.90
C HIS A 340 23.81 -16.04 9.21
N VAL A 341 23.29 -16.76 8.24
CA VAL A 341 22.10 -16.39 7.47
C VAL A 341 20.81 -16.69 8.25
N ILE A 342 20.76 -17.83 8.94
CA ILE A 342 19.58 -18.29 9.71
C ILE A 342 19.31 -17.42 10.94
N ARG A 343 20.33 -16.80 11.54
CA ARG A 343 20.17 -15.87 12.68
C ARG A 343 19.41 -14.60 12.32
N LEU A 344 19.44 -14.13 11.07
CA LEU A 344 18.75 -12.93 10.67
C LEU A 344 17.23 -13.16 10.60
N ILE A 345 16.79 -14.29 10.08
CA ILE A 345 15.38 -14.70 10.00
C ILE A 345 14.79 -14.90 11.41
N TRP A 346 15.56 -15.51 12.33
CA TRP A 346 15.15 -15.74 13.71
C TRP A 346 15.11 -14.44 14.55
N ALA A 347 15.96 -13.46 14.27
CA ALA A 347 16.03 -12.20 14.99
C ALA A 347 14.77 -11.32 14.75
N ILE A 348 14.19 -11.37 13.56
CA ILE A 348 12.94 -10.65 13.24
C ILE A 348 11.75 -11.23 14.02
N ARG A 349 11.76 -12.53 14.30
CA ARG A 349 10.66 -13.23 14.99
C ARG A 349 10.63 -13.06 16.53
N ASN A 350 11.73 -12.67 17.18
CA ASN A 350 11.87 -12.69 18.65
C ASN A 350 12.37 -11.37 19.27
N GLN A 351 12.58 -10.32 18.53
CA GLN A 351 12.91 -9.04 19.17
C GLN A 351 11.64 -8.34 19.68
N ARG A 352 11.26 -8.65 20.91
CA ARG A 352 10.67 -7.64 21.78
C ARG A 352 11.74 -6.55 21.94
N ILE A 353 11.65 -5.48 21.18
CA ILE A 353 12.42 -4.27 21.44
C ILE A 353 11.82 -3.67 22.72
N LYS A 354 12.44 -3.94 23.86
CA LYS A 354 12.32 -3.06 25.02
C LYS A 354 13.06 -1.79 24.65
N CYS A 355 12.33 -0.75 24.27
CA CYS A 355 12.82 0.61 24.40
C CYS A 355 12.66 0.99 25.86
N ASP A 356 13.73 0.86 26.64
CA ASP A 356 13.90 1.61 27.88
C ASP A 356 14.36 3.02 27.47
N ILE A 357 13.49 4.01 27.64
CA ILE A 357 13.83 5.43 27.83
C ILE A 357 13.32 5.82 29.19
#